data_d13cfe8b5909edf0edbdf3f9f28ecb64
#
_entry.id   d13cfe8b5909edf0edbdf3f9f28ecb64
#
_cell.length_a   1.000
_cell.length_b   1.000
_cell.length_c   1.000
_cell.angle_alpha   90.00
_cell.angle_beta   90.00
_cell.angle_gamma   90.00
#
_symmetry.space_group_name_H-M   'P 1'
#
loop_
_entity.id
_entity.type
_entity.pdbx_description
1 polymer ?
#
loop_
_entity_poly.entity_id
_entity_poly.type
_entity_poly.pdbx_seq_one_letter_code
_entity_poly.pdbx_strand_id
1 'polypeptide(L)'
;MDCFKERKEKREREEHRYKKMAMNKYLSRTTLNVNGLNVPIKRHRMAEWIRKHDPHICCLQETHLRTKDVHRLKVKGWKQIFQANGQETKAGVAILISDKIDFQRRAIKRDPEGHFIIVKGRIHQEDINIVNIYAPNIGAPKYIKKILEDFKKDIDSNTITVGDFNTPLSKMDRSSKQSINKDIV
;
A
#
# COMPACT_ATOMS: atom_id res chain seq x y z
N MET A 1 -36.27 7.15 -27.02
CA MET A 1 -36.32 6.63 -25.63
C MET A 1 -34.93 6.49 -24.96
N ASP A 2 -33.83 6.80 -25.68
CA ASP A 2 -32.43 6.62 -25.21
C ASP A 2 -31.82 7.83 -24.48
N CYS A 3 -32.18 9.04 -24.83
CA CYS A 3 -31.56 10.26 -24.30
C CYS A 3 -31.75 10.46 -22.77
N PHE A 4 -32.83 9.95 -22.19
CA PHE A 4 -33.09 10.03 -20.74
C PHE A 4 -32.19 9.06 -19.95
N LYS A 5 -31.94 7.88 -20.51
CA LYS A 5 -31.10 6.84 -19.91
C LYS A 5 -29.64 7.26 -19.90
N GLU A 6 -29.16 7.81 -21.02
CA GLU A 6 -27.79 8.34 -21.12
C GLU A 6 -27.52 9.51 -20.16
N ARG A 7 -28.48 10.44 -20.01
CA ARG A 7 -28.35 11.55 -19.04
C ARG A 7 -28.31 11.07 -17.59
N LYS A 8 -29.11 10.05 -17.26
CA LYS A 8 -29.12 9.46 -15.92
C LYS A 8 -27.80 8.78 -15.61
N GLU A 9 -27.28 7.96 -16.52
CA GLU A 9 -26.01 7.28 -16.38
C GLU A 9 -24.82 8.26 -16.33
N LYS A 10 -24.87 9.37 -17.06
CA LYS A 10 -23.85 10.42 -16.99
C LYS A 10 -23.84 11.12 -15.64
N ARG A 11 -25.03 11.46 -15.08
CA ARG A 11 -25.15 12.05 -13.76
C ARG A 11 -24.65 11.10 -12.65
N GLU A 12 -25.00 9.82 -12.72
CA GLU A 12 -24.54 8.81 -11.76
C GLU A 12 -23.01 8.66 -11.80
N ARG A 13 -22.38 8.66 -13.00
CA ARG A 13 -20.94 8.64 -13.18
C ARG A 13 -20.25 9.90 -12.64
N GLU A 14 -20.82 11.07 -12.85
CA GLU A 14 -20.30 12.34 -12.32
C GLU A 14 -20.41 12.37 -10.78
N GLU A 15 -21.54 12.00 -10.22
CA GLU A 15 -21.77 11.93 -8.77
C GLU A 15 -20.81 10.91 -8.10
N HIS A 16 -20.63 9.74 -8.71
CA HIS A 16 -19.64 8.75 -8.26
C HIS A 16 -18.23 9.32 -8.31
N ARG A 17 -17.86 10.03 -9.37
CA ARG A 17 -16.55 10.70 -9.50
C ARG A 17 -16.34 11.76 -8.44
N TYR A 18 -17.34 12.58 -8.13
CA TYR A 18 -17.27 13.60 -7.06
C TYR A 18 -17.13 12.96 -5.68
N LYS A 19 -17.92 11.91 -5.37
CA LYS A 19 -17.80 11.15 -4.12
C LYS A 19 -16.42 10.55 -3.96
N LYS A 20 -15.86 9.95 -5.02
CA LYS A 20 -14.51 9.39 -5.03
C LYS A 20 -13.42 10.44 -4.82
N MET A 21 -13.53 11.61 -5.46
CA MET A 21 -12.61 12.73 -5.24
C MET A 21 -12.70 13.27 -3.80
N ALA A 22 -13.88 13.40 -3.25
CA ALA A 22 -14.09 13.83 -1.86
C ALA A 22 -13.49 12.82 -0.88
N MET A 23 -13.72 11.52 -1.06
CA MET A 23 -13.15 10.47 -0.22
C MET A 23 -11.61 10.47 -0.25
N ASN A 24 -11.01 10.59 -1.44
CA ASN A 24 -9.56 10.66 -1.59
C ASN A 24 -8.94 11.90 -0.91
N LYS A 25 -9.67 12.99 -0.80
CA LYS A 25 -9.21 14.22 -0.14
C LYS A 25 -9.09 14.07 1.38
N TYR A 26 -9.89 13.20 1.99
CA TYR A 26 -9.91 13.02 3.45
C TYR A 26 -9.16 11.79 3.95
N LEU A 27 -8.72 10.91 3.05
CA LEU A 27 -8.03 9.68 3.43
C LEU A 27 -6.52 9.92 3.54
N SER A 28 -6.03 10.13 4.76
CA SER A 28 -4.59 10.28 5.01
C SER A 28 -3.85 8.94 4.87
N ARG A 29 -2.75 8.97 4.14
CA ARG A 29 -1.94 7.78 3.82
C ARG A 29 -0.46 8.08 4.10
N THR A 30 0.23 7.10 4.65
CA THR A 30 1.65 7.18 4.94
C THR A 30 2.35 5.91 4.48
N THR A 31 3.53 6.05 3.92
CA THR A 31 4.43 4.96 3.59
C THR A 31 5.79 5.17 4.25
N LEU A 32 6.36 4.14 4.86
CA LEU A 32 7.61 4.21 5.62
C LEU A 32 8.43 2.94 5.44
N ASN A 33 9.67 3.08 5.00
CA ASN A 33 10.68 2.05 5.19
C ASN A 33 11.17 2.13 6.66
N VAL A 34 10.97 1.06 7.43
CA VAL A 34 11.25 1.05 8.88
C VAL A 34 12.56 0.37 9.25
N ASN A 35 13.25 -0.20 8.26
CA ASN A 35 14.56 -0.84 8.44
C ASN A 35 14.60 -1.74 9.69
N GLY A 36 13.67 -2.69 9.77
CA GLY A 36 13.59 -3.71 10.79
C GLY A 36 12.83 -3.31 12.06
N LEU A 37 11.88 -4.17 12.43
CA LEU A 37 11.07 -4.07 13.65
C LEU A 37 11.31 -5.23 14.63
N ASN A 38 12.42 -5.94 14.49
CA ASN A 38 12.76 -7.08 15.36
C ASN A 38 13.01 -6.65 16.82
N VAL A 39 13.59 -5.47 17.00
CA VAL A 39 13.90 -4.93 18.33
C VAL A 39 12.65 -4.26 18.92
N PRO A 40 12.25 -4.60 20.18
CA PRO A 40 11.06 -4.05 20.83
C PRO A 40 10.98 -2.53 20.84
N ILE A 41 12.10 -1.85 21.12
CA ILE A 41 12.12 -0.39 21.19
C ILE A 41 11.81 0.27 19.84
N LYS A 42 12.24 -0.32 18.72
CA LYS A 42 11.90 0.18 17.37
C LYS A 42 10.39 0.06 17.11
N ARG A 43 9.77 -1.07 17.47
CA ARG A 43 8.32 -1.25 17.37
C ARG A 43 7.55 -0.23 18.19
N HIS A 44 8.03 0.03 19.41
CA HIS A 44 7.40 1.00 20.30
C HIS A 44 7.46 2.42 19.69
N ARG A 45 8.64 2.86 19.27
CA ARG A 45 8.83 4.17 18.62
C ARG A 45 7.99 4.31 17.35
N MET A 46 7.94 3.27 16.52
CA MET A 46 7.12 3.25 15.32
C MET A 46 5.63 3.35 15.66
N ALA A 47 5.16 2.60 16.67
CA ALA A 47 3.76 2.67 17.12
C ALA A 47 3.41 4.06 17.70
N GLU A 48 4.31 4.69 18.43
CA GLU A 48 4.14 6.08 18.91
C GLU A 48 4.09 7.07 17.76
N TRP A 49 4.98 6.91 16.77
CA TRP A 49 4.99 7.75 15.58
C TRP A 49 3.67 7.65 14.81
N ILE A 50 3.16 6.43 14.57
CA ILE A 50 1.88 6.21 13.90
C ILE A 50 0.74 6.86 14.69
N ARG A 51 0.68 6.71 16.01
CA ARG A 51 -0.34 7.34 16.86
C ARG A 51 -0.28 8.87 16.82
N LYS A 52 0.92 9.45 16.78
CA LYS A 52 1.13 10.90 16.72
C LYS A 52 0.66 11.49 15.39
N HIS A 53 0.96 10.82 14.27
CA HIS A 53 0.62 11.31 12.92
C HIS A 53 -0.77 10.87 12.46
N ASP A 54 -1.35 9.88 13.12
CA ASP A 54 -2.73 9.42 12.98
C ASP A 54 -3.18 9.16 11.54
N PRO A 55 -2.41 8.43 10.71
CA PRO A 55 -2.79 8.14 9.34
C PRO A 55 -3.97 7.15 9.29
N HIS A 56 -4.88 7.33 8.34
CA HIS A 56 -5.93 6.35 8.10
C HIS A 56 -5.37 5.03 7.55
N ILE A 57 -4.36 5.11 6.70
CA ILE A 57 -3.66 3.94 6.14
C ILE A 57 -2.15 4.15 6.33
N CYS A 58 -1.48 3.16 6.92
CA CYS A 58 -0.03 3.16 7.08
C CYS A 58 0.57 1.93 6.41
N CYS A 59 1.46 2.14 5.44
CA CYS A 59 2.17 1.10 4.71
C CYS A 59 3.63 1.07 5.16
N LEU A 60 4.10 -0.07 5.64
CA LEU A 60 5.45 -0.27 6.13
C LEU A 60 6.22 -1.19 5.20
N GLN A 61 7.50 -0.88 4.95
CA GLN A 61 8.44 -1.72 4.23
C GLN A 61 9.63 -2.06 5.13
N GLU A 62 10.33 -3.14 4.82
CA GLU A 62 11.44 -3.68 5.62
C GLU A 62 11.09 -3.92 7.09
N THR A 63 9.95 -4.55 7.34
CA THR A 63 9.58 -4.87 8.73
C THR A 63 10.53 -5.88 9.35
N HIS A 64 11.18 -6.73 8.54
CA HIS A 64 12.09 -7.80 8.95
C HIS A 64 11.48 -8.79 9.95
N LEU A 65 10.15 -8.81 10.07
CA LEU A 65 9.43 -9.78 10.88
C LEU A 65 9.29 -11.08 10.09
N ARG A 66 9.46 -12.22 10.78
CA ARG A 66 9.21 -13.53 10.19
C ARG A 66 7.73 -13.89 10.30
N THR A 67 7.30 -14.86 9.52
CA THR A 67 5.91 -15.35 9.56
C THR A 67 5.43 -15.72 10.97
N LYS A 68 6.31 -16.30 11.82
CA LYS A 68 6.00 -16.60 13.22
C LYS A 68 5.91 -15.37 14.14
N ASP A 69 6.40 -14.23 13.71
CA ASP A 69 6.47 -12.99 14.50
C ASP A 69 5.32 -12.01 14.21
N VAL A 70 4.33 -12.41 13.41
CA VAL A 70 3.15 -11.60 13.00
C VAL A 70 2.47 -10.92 14.20
N HIS A 71 2.37 -11.62 15.34
CA HIS A 71 1.72 -11.13 16.56
C HIS A 71 2.46 -9.96 17.24
N ARG A 72 3.73 -9.70 16.85
CA ARG A 72 4.56 -8.66 17.46
C ARG A 72 4.24 -7.25 16.95
N LEU A 73 3.68 -7.11 15.75
CA LEU A 73 3.27 -5.82 15.22
C LEU A 73 1.88 -5.47 15.74
N LYS A 74 1.81 -4.56 16.69
CA LYS A 74 0.55 -4.07 17.28
C LYS A 74 0.63 -2.57 17.45
N VAL A 75 -0.42 -1.87 17.02
CA VAL A 75 -0.57 -0.41 17.21
C VAL A 75 -1.99 -0.15 17.72
N LYS A 76 -2.10 0.51 18.86
CA LYS A 76 -3.41 0.87 19.45
C LYS A 76 -4.12 1.84 18.50
N GLY A 77 -5.37 1.52 18.10
CA GLY A 77 -6.16 2.29 17.13
C GLY A 77 -6.03 1.79 15.69
N TRP A 78 -5.21 0.74 15.44
CA TRP A 78 -5.05 0.06 14.15
C TRP A 78 -5.17 -1.45 14.35
N LYS A 79 -6.38 -1.97 14.50
CA LYS A 79 -6.62 -3.42 14.73
C LYS A 79 -6.44 -4.25 13.46
N GLN A 80 -6.74 -3.66 12.29
CA GLN A 80 -6.59 -4.35 11.02
C GLN A 80 -5.15 -4.16 10.52
N ILE A 81 -4.31 -5.18 10.75
CA ILE A 81 -2.91 -5.22 10.34
C ILE A 81 -2.73 -6.40 9.40
N PHE A 82 -2.35 -6.12 8.17
CA PHE A 82 -2.09 -7.10 7.12
C PHE A 82 -0.60 -7.16 6.86
N GLN A 83 -0.01 -8.33 6.91
CA GLN A 83 1.44 -8.52 6.77
C GLN A 83 1.74 -9.58 5.72
N ALA A 84 2.80 -9.36 4.95
CA ALA A 84 3.51 -10.39 4.18
C ALA A 84 4.95 -10.41 4.70
N ASN A 85 5.31 -11.50 5.35
CA ASN A 85 6.60 -11.70 5.99
C ASN A 85 7.29 -12.90 5.36
N GLY A 86 8.58 -12.75 5.05
CA GLY A 86 9.41 -13.86 4.60
C GLY A 86 9.75 -14.85 5.72
N GLN A 87 10.40 -15.93 5.35
CA GLN A 87 10.98 -16.89 6.31
C GLN A 87 12.20 -16.29 7.03
N GLU A 88 12.94 -15.44 6.31
CA GLU A 88 14.12 -14.74 6.80
C GLU A 88 13.80 -13.30 7.21
N THR A 89 14.71 -12.68 7.96
CA THR A 89 14.58 -11.30 8.44
C THR A 89 15.13 -10.27 7.45
N LYS A 90 14.83 -10.43 6.15
CA LYS A 90 15.43 -9.58 5.08
C LYS A 90 14.44 -8.69 4.35
N ALA A 91 13.17 -8.97 4.48
CA ALA A 91 12.09 -8.25 3.82
C ALA A 91 10.94 -8.03 4.81
N GLY A 92 9.75 -7.97 4.32
CA GLY A 92 8.53 -7.84 5.11
C GLY A 92 7.83 -6.52 4.82
N VAL A 93 6.56 -6.61 4.49
CA VAL A 93 5.69 -5.46 4.27
C VAL A 93 4.44 -5.58 5.13
N ALA A 94 3.90 -4.44 5.55
CA ALA A 94 2.66 -4.40 6.31
C ALA A 94 1.77 -3.24 5.87
N ILE A 95 0.46 -3.44 5.97
CA ILE A 95 -0.56 -2.41 5.81
C ILE A 95 -1.38 -2.39 7.09
N LEU A 96 -1.43 -1.22 7.74
CA LEU A 96 -2.21 -0.97 8.93
C LEU A 96 -3.35 -0.03 8.57
N ILE A 97 -4.56 -0.40 8.96
CA ILE A 97 -5.78 0.39 8.73
C ILE A 97 -6.29 0.90 10.06
N SER A 98 -6.52 2.21 10.14
CA SER A 98 -7.05 2.87 11.33
C SER A 98 -8.48 2.40 11.66
N ASP A 99 -8.76 2.20 12.95
CA ASP A 99 -10.10 1.88 13.44
C ASP A 99 -11.12 3.03 13.22
N LYS A 100 -10.64 4.22 12.80
CA LYS A 100 -11.48 5.39 12.49
C LYS A 100 -12.20 5.31 11.15
N ILE A 101 -11.78 4.38 10.27
CA ILE A 101 -12.42 4.18 8.98
C ILE A 101 -13.09 2.81 8.93
N ASP A 102 -14.29 2.76 8.35
CA ASP A 102 -15.02 1.52 8.13
C ASP A 102 -14.41 0.77 6.92
N PHE A 103 -13.31 0.06 7.17
CA PHE A 103 -12.67 -0.75 6.14
C PHE A 103 -13.17 -2.18 6.20
N GLN A 104 -13.83 -2.61 5.14
CA GLN A 104 -14.32 -3.97 4.94
C GLN A 104 -13.39 -4.74 4.00
N ARG A 105 -12.57 -5.63 4.56
CA ARG A 105 -11.65 -6.47 3.79
C ARG A 105 -12.44 -7.46 2.90
N ARG A 106 -12.03 -7.58 1.63
CA ARG A 106 -12.54 -8.54 0.67
C ARG A 106 -11.54 -9.64 0.33
N ALA A 107 -10.32 -9.25 -0.04
CA ALA A 107 -9.27 -10.19 -0.44
C ALA A 107 -7.90 -9.72 0.00
N ILE A 108 -6.98 -10.67 0.14
CA ILE A 108 -5.57 -10.38 0.43
C ILE A 108 -4.72 -11.33 -0.43
N LYS A 109 -3.73 -10.76 -1.13
CA LYS A 109 -2.67 -11.51 -1.80
C LYS A 109 -1.35 -11.16 -1.12
N ARG A 110 -0.60 -12.18 -0.70
CA ARG A 110 0.67 -12.02 0.02
C ARG A 110 1.78 -12.67 -0.78
N ASP A 111 2.91 -12.01 -0.82
CA ASP A 111 4.15 -12.62 -1.29
C ASP A 111 4.76 -13.50 -0.19
N PRO A 112 5.09 -14.77 -0.48
CA PRO A 112 5.74 -15.66 0.49
C PRO A 112 7.11 -15.17 0.96
N GLU A 113 7.81 -14.38 0.15
CA GLU A 113 9.12 -13.82 0.47
C GLU A 113 9.03 -12.47 1.20
N GLY A 114 7.83 -11.88 1.28
CA GLY A 114 7.59 -10.65 2.01
C GLY A 114 7.89 -9.36 1.22
N HIS A 115 7.96 -9.43 -0.11
CA HIS A 115 8.24 -8.27 -0.95
C HIS A 115 7.01 -7.47 -1.33
N PHE A 116 5.81 -8.05 -1.29
CA PHE A 116 4.58 -7.30 -1.53
C PHE A 116 3.37 -7.85 -0.78
N ILE A 117 2.39 -6.99 -0.64
CA ILE A 117 1.04 -7.35 -0.19
C ILE A 117 0.00 -6.52 -0.94
N ILE A 118 -1.07 -7.17 -1.37
CA ILE A 118 -2.25 -6.53 -1.94
C ILE A 118 -3.42 -6.76 -0.99
N VAL A 119 -4.07 -5.68 -0.56
CA VAL A 119 -5.28 -5.73 0.24
C VAL A 119 -6.40 -5.08 -0.54
N LYS A 120 -7.43 -5.86 -0.87
CA LYS A 120 -8.65 -5.38 -1.53
C LYS A 120 -9.76 -5.25 -0.49
N GLY A 121 -10.47 -4.16 -0.53
CA GLY A 121 -11.54 -3.91 0.42
C GLY A 121 -12.45 -2.77 -0.02
N ARG A 122 -13.23 -2.29 0.94
CA ARG A 122 -14.22 -1.24 0.72
C ARG A 122 -14.19 -0.27 1.89
N ILE A 123 -14.30 1.02 1.61
CA ILE A 123 -14.45 2.10 2.59
C ILE A 123 -15.69 2.90 2.18
N HIS A 124 -16.66 3.06 3.06
CA HIS A 124 -17.91 3.78 2.78
C HIS A 124 -18.55 3.37 1.44
N GLN A 125 -18.63 2.06 1.17
CA GLN A 125 -19.18 1.45 -0.06
C GLN A 125 -18.34 1.66 -1.34
N GLU A 126 -17.21 2.36 -1.28
CA GLU A 126 -16.28 2.51 -2.39
C GLU A 126 -15.18 1.44 -2.33
N ASP A 127 -14.94 0.78 -3.45
CA ASP A 127 -13.87 -0.20 -3.55
C ASP A 127 -12.50 0.48 -3.54
N ILE A 128 -11.56 -0.11 -2.80
CA ILE A 128 -10.17 0.33 -2.71
C ILE A 128 -9.24 -0.88 -2.74
N ASN A 129 -8.19 -0.78 -3.54
CA ASN A 129 -7.09 -1.72 -3.57
C ASN A 129 -5.82 -1.03 -3.10
N ILE A 130 -5.13 -1.62 -2.13
CA ILE A 130 -3.89 -1.10 -1.59
C ILE A 130 -2.79 -2.10 -1.90
N VAL A 131 -1.78 -1.66 -2.65
CA VAL A 131 -0.61 -2.45 -3.02
C VAL A 131 0.60 -1.84 -2.34
N ASN A 132 1.24 -2.59 -1.44
CA ASN A 132 2.47 -2.17 -0.77
C ASN A 132 3.62 -3.06 -1.23
N ILE A 133 4.67 -2.46 -1.78
CA ILE A 133 5.80 -3.15 -2.41
C ILE A 133 7.10 -2.75 -1.72
N TYR A 134 7.99 -3.74 -1.55
CA TYR A 134 9.38 -3.55 -1.22
C TYR A 134 10.23 -4.25 -2.28
N ALA A 135 10.82 -3.50 -3.18
CA ALA A 135 11.68 -4.06 -4.22
C ALA A 135 13.05 -4.43 -3.65
N PRO A 136 13.66 -5.56 -4.07
CA PRO A 136 15.02 -5.90 -3.67
C PRO A 136 16.02 -4.82 -4.10
N ASN A 137 17.05 -4.58 -3.28
CA ASN A 137 18.10 -3.58 -3.61
C ASN A 137 18.85 -3.87 -4.93
N ILE A 138 18.97 -5.15 -5.28
CA ILE A 138 19.62 -5.59 -6.52
C ILE A 138 18.54 -6.07 -7.50
N GLY A 139 18.54 -5.52 -8.71
CA GLY A 139 17.59 -5.91 -9.77
C GLY A 139 16.19 -5.29 -9.60
N ALA A 140 16.04 -4.24 -8.77
CA ALA A 140 14.80 -3.55 -8.55
C ALA A 140 14.03 -3.19 -9.83
N PRO A 141 14.65 -2.62 -10.89
CA PRO A 141 13.93 -2.27 -12.12
C PRO A 141 13.22 -3.45 -12.77
N LYS A 142 13.92 -4.58 -12.91
CA LYS A 142 13.37 -5.81 -13.50
C LYS A 142 12.27 -6.40 -12.62
N TYR A 143 12.47 -6.34 -11.30
CA TYR A 143 11.49 -6.82 -10.32
C TYR A 143 10.20 -6.01 -10.41
N ILE A 144 10.29 -4.68 -10.40
CA ILE A 144 9.10 -3.80 -10.47
C ILE A 144 8.36 -3.99 -11.78
N LYS A 145 9.07 -4.06 -12.92
CA LYS A 145 8.44 -4.33 -14.22
C LYS A 145 7.62 -5.63 -14.19
N LYS A 146 8.24 -6.73 -13.72
CA LYS A 146 7.57 -8.02 -13.58
C LYS A 146 6.34 -7.93 -12.66
N ILE A 147 6.48 -7.31 -11.49
CA ILE A 147 5.37 -7.17 -10.52
C ILE A 147 4.21 -6.38 -11.11
N LEU A 148 4.47 -5.28 -11.83
CA LEU A 148 3.42 -4.49 -12.47
C LEU A 148 2.72 -5.26 -13.59
N GLU A 149 3.45 -6.07 -14.36
CA GLU A 149 2.88 -6.98 -15.36
C GLU A 149 2.00 -8.05 -14.70
N ASP A 150 2.49 -8.70 -13.64
CA ASP A 150 1.76 -9.74 -12.89
C ASP A 150 0.49 -9.17 -12.21
N PHE A 151 0.50 -7.89 -11.84
CA PHE A 151 -0.63 -7.22 -11.17
C PHE A 151 -1.57 -6.48 -12.13
N LYS A 152 -1.31 -6.50 -13.44
CA LYS A 152 -2.13 -5.78 -14.42
C LYS A 152 -3.63 -6.05 -14.29
N LYS A 153 -4.01 -7.28 -13.88
CA LYS A 153 -5.41 -7.66 -13.62
C LYS A 153 -5.91 -7.24 -12.23
N ASP A 154 -5.00 -6.95 -11.31
CA ASP A 154 -5.31 -6.58 -9.92
C ASP A 154 -5.35 -5.06 -9.74
N ILE A 155 -4.75 -4.30 -10.67
CA ILE A 155 -4.65 -2.84 -10.66
C ILE A 155 -5.78 -2.25 -11.49
N ASP A 156 -6.56 -1.36 -10.89
CA ASP A 156 -7.65 -0.61 -11.51
C ASP A 156 -7.61 0.87 -11.07
N SER A 157 -8.62 1.64 -11.45
CA SER A 157 -8.74 3.06 -11.06
C SER A 157 -8.92 3.29 -9.55
N ASN A 158 -9.16 2.23 -8.76
CA ASN A 158 -9.33 2.27 -7.31
C ASN A 158 -8.08 1.78 -6.57
N THR A 159 -6.99 1.56 -7.29
CA THR A 159 -5.75 1.02 -6.74
C THR A 159 -4.79 2.13 -6.32
N ILE A 160 -4.27 2.01 -5.12
CA ILE A 160 -3.19 2.83 -4.57
C ILE A 160 -1.96 1.94 -4.44
N THR A 161 -0.94 2.21 -5.25
CA THR A 161 0.34 1.52 -5.18
C THR A 161 1.34 2.41 -4.45
N VAL A 162 1.94 1.88 -3.39
CA VAL A 162 2.96 2.54 -2.57
C VAL A 162 4.09 1.57 -2.26
N GLY A 163 5.21 2.09 -1.78
CA GLY A 163 6.30 1.23 -1.32
C GLY A 163 7.67 1.86 -1.45
N ASP A 164 8.67 1.03 -1.21
CA ASP A 164 10.06 1.32 -1.51
C ASP A 164 10.45 0.55 -2.79
N PHE A 165 10.55 1.28 -3.87
CA PHE A 165 10.82 0.69 -5.20
C PHE A 165 12.31 0.47 -5.46
N ASN A 166 13.22 0.96 -4.61
CA ASN A 166 14.68 0.88 -4.76
C ASN A 166 15.20 1.26 -6.16
N THR A 167 14.41 2.05 -6.89
CA THR A 167 14.74 2.57 -8.21
C THR A 167 13.94 3.85 -8.47
N PRO A 168 14.52 4.88 -9.08
CA PRO A 168 13.76 6.06 -9.46
C PRO A 168 12.79 5.71 -10.59
N LEU A 169 11.51 6.03 -10.40
CA LEU A 169 10.46 5.85 -11.41
C LEU A 169 10.34 7.06 -12.34
N SER A 170 10.90 8.21 -11.94
CA SER A 170 10.89 9.44 -12.72
C SER A 170 12.17 10.26 -12.50
N LYS A 171 12.35 11.31 -13.31
CA LYS A 171 13.48 12.26 -13.13
C LYS A 171 13.41 12.98 -11.77
N MET A 172 12.23 13.15 -11.21
CA MET A 172 12.02 13.82 -9.93
C MET A 172 12.37 12.94 -8.73
N ASP A 173 12.30 11.60 -8.89
CA ASP A 173 12.56 10.65 -7.81
C ASP A 173 14.06 10.34 -7.63
N ARG A 174 14.91 10.84 -8.53
CA ARG A 174 16.33 10.49 -8.51
C ARG A 174 17.18 11.49 -7.71
N SER A 175 18.17 10.97 -6.99
CA SER A 175 19.30 11.80 -6.55
C SER A 175 20.25 12.09 -7.74
N SER A 176 21.11 13.12 -7.60
CA SER A 176 22.08 13.52 -8.64
C SER A 176 23.03 12.39 -9.12
N LYS A 177 23.16 11.33 -8.31
CA LYS A 177 24.05 10.19 -8.59
C LYS A 177 23.35 8.97 -9.22
N GLN A 178 22.01 8.97 -9.33
CA GLN A 178 21.27 7.85 -9.88
C GLN A 178 20.90 8.07 -11.35
N SER A 179 21.02 7.06 -12.19
CA SER A 179 20.51 7.06 -13.56
C SER A 179 19.11 6.44 -13.62
N ILE A 180 18.23 6.99 -14.47
CA ILE A 180 16.94 6.36 -14.74
C ILE A 180 17.18 5.15 -15.62
N ASN A 181 16.65 4.01 -15.22
CA ASN A 181 16.66 2.84 -16.08
C ASN A 181 15.62 3.02 -17.19
N LYS A 182 16.07 2.96 -18.47
CA LYS A 182 15.21 3.12 -19.66
C LYS A 182 14.14 2.02 -19.80
N ASP A 183 14.27 0.92 -19.06
CA ASP A 183 13.36 -0.22 -19.12
C ASP A 183 12.07 -0.01 -18.29
N ILE A 184 11.97 1.11 -17.57
CA ILE A 184 10.82 1.41 -16.69
C ILE A 184 9.94 2.54 -17.23
N VAL A 185 10.45 3.32 -18.18
CA VAL A 185 9.74 4.46 -18.79
C VAL A 185 8.94 4.00 -20.00
#